data_154c2cce41978ef63f0ca4e0411b6d39
#
_entry.id   154c2cce41978ef63f0ca4e0411b6d39
#
_cell.length_a   1.000
_cell.length_b   1.000
_cell.length_c   1.000
_cell.angle_alpha   90.00
_cell.angle_beta   90.00
_cell.angle_gamma   90.00
#
_symmetry.space_group_name_H-M   'P 1'
#
loop_
_entity.id
_entity.type
_entity.pdbx_description
1 polymer ?
#
loop_
_entity_poly.entity_id
_entity_poly.type
_entity_poly.pdbx_seq_one_letter_code
_entity_poly.pdbx_strand_id
1 'polypeptide(L)'
;MRWTQAYQQYINQYKDIAIEQMLRWKVPASITLAQGLLESGAGNSSLAKKGNNHFGIKCHGWTGATIHQDDDMRNECFRAYSSAFDSFEDHSRFLATGKRYQSLFKLKVTDYKGWARGLKAAGYATSPTYAERLIDIIQLYKLYQYDREKSFDKFMIEHSKSPKLLHPIKIYNKNYYILVRKGDTFKSIGEEIGVSYKKIAKYNERDKDDVLTEGEVIWLKKKQKKAAKEYKDRKHYVRRGESMYFIAQKYGIRLKSLYKMNHLSPDYELRVGDELRLR
;
A
#
# COMPACT_ATOMS: atom_id res chain seq x y z
N MET A 1 12.73 20.93 -8.14
CA MET A 1 13.09 19.57 -7.63
C MET A 1 13.53 18.69 -8.79
N ARG A 2 14.46 17.72 -8.60
CA ARG A 2 14.88 16.77 -9.66
C ARG A 2 14.36 15.37 -9.32
N TRP A 3 14.06 14.59 -10.37
CA TRP A 3 13.67 13.20 -10.23
C TRP A 3 14.83 12.36 -9.65
N THR A 4 14.52 11.43 -8.73
CA THR A 4 15.50 10.51 -8.15
C THR A 4 14.95 9.08 -8.13
N GLN A 5 15.82 8.10 -8.31
CA GLN A 5 15.45 6.69 -8.24
C GLN A 5 14.97 6.29 -6.83
N ALA A 6 15.57 6.85 -5.78
CA ALA A 6 15.18 6.57 -4.39
C ALA A 6 13.72 6.98 -4.12
N TYR A 7 13.29 8.13 -4.62
CA TYR A 7 11.90 8.58 -4.49
C TYR A 7 10.96 7.66 -5.26
N GLN A 8 11.33 7.25 -6.48
CA GLN A 8 10.52 6.32 -7.25
C GLN A 8 10.40 4.94 -6.59
N GLN A 9 11.47 4.46 -5.95
CA GLN A 9 11.43 3.19 -5.19
C GLN A 9 10.49 3.31 -3.99
N TYR A 10 10.55 4.40 -3.23
CA TYR A 10 9.64 4.66 -2.12
C TYR A 10 8.17 4.68 -2.59
N ILE A 11 7.88 5.38 -3.69
CA ILE A 11 6.53 5.42 -4.28
C ILE A 11 6.07 4.00 -4.66
N ASN A 12 6.91 3.24 -5.34
CA ASN A 12 6.58 1.88 -5.75
C ASN A 12 6.29 0.95 -4.55
N GLN A 13 7.00 1.15 -3.45
CA GLN A 13 6.84 0.37 -2.23
C GLN A 13 5.56 0.72 -1.46
N TYR A 14 5.18 2.00 -1.40
CA TYR A 14 4.14 2.48 -0.49
C TYR A 14 2.86 2.99 -1.17
N LYS A 15 2.81 3.06 -2.52
CA LYS A 15 1.63 3.56 -3.25
C LYS A 15 0.34 2.81 -2.90
N ASP A 16 0.43 1.49 -2.72
CA ASP A 16 -0.76 0.67 -2.45
C ASP A 16 -1.30 0.94 -1.04
N ILE A 17 -0.40 1.14 -0.05
CA ILE A 17 -0.79 1.56 1.30
C ILE A 17 -1.44 2.95 1.25
N ALA A 18 -0.85 3.91 0.53
CA ALA A 18 -1.40 5.26 0.43
C ALA A 18 -2.79 5.26 -0.24
N ILE A 19 -3.02 4.44 -1.27
CA ILE A 19 -4.33 4.27 -1.90
C ILE A 19 -5.32 3.67 -0.90
N GLU A 20 -4.93 2.64 -0.15
CA GLU A 20 -5.77 2.04 0.88
C GLU A 20 -6.19 3.07 1.94
N GLN A 21 -5.24 3.86 2.45
CA GLN A 21 -5.52 4.91 3.42
C GLN A 21 -6.45 5.99 2.84
N MET A 22 -6.28 6.39 1.58
CA MET A 22 -7.18 7.31 0.91
C MET A 22 -8.62 6.78 0.86
N LEU A 23 -8.79 5.53 0.52
CA LEU A 23 -10.12 4.90 0.43
C LEU A 23 -10.81 4.85 1.79
N ARG A 24 -10.03 4.60 2.84
CA ARG A 24 -10.51 4.47 4.22
C ARG A 24 -10.76 5.82 4.89
N TRP A 25 -9.79 6.73 4.82
CA TRP A 25 -9.77 7.98 5.57
C TRP A 25 -10.02 9.23 4.74
N LYS A 26 -10.15 9.10 3.40
CA LYS A 26 -10.38 10.21 2.46
C LYS A 26 -9.24 11.23 2.37
N VAL A 27 -8.06 10.90 2.84
CA VAL A 27 -6.83 11.68 2.60
C VAL A 27 -6.28 11.28 1.23
N PRO A 28 -6.00 12.22 0.29
CA PRO A 28 -5.47 11.86 -1.03
C PRO A 28 -4.21 11.00 -0.97
N ALA A 29 -4.15 9.95 -1.77
CA ALA A 29 -2.97 9.08 -1.85
C ALA A 29 -1.72 9.87 -2.29
N SER A 30 -1.90 10.84 -3.20
CA SER A 30 -0.83 11.74 -3.64
C SER A 30 -0.27 12.57 -2.50
N ILE A 31 -1.11 13.10 -1.62
CA ILE A 31 -0.71 13.87 -0.44
C ILE A 31 0.05 12.97 0.53
N THR A 32 -0.50 11.81 0.86
CA THR A 32 0.15 10.85 1.78
C THR A 32 1.54 10.45 1.27
N LEU A 33 1.67 10.12 -0.02
CA LEU A 33 2.97 9.77 -0.61
C LEU A 33 3.94 10.95 -0.61
N ALA A 34 3.49 12.15 -0.98
CA ALA A 34 4.36 13.34 -1.02
C ALA A 34 4.84 13.73 0.38
N GLN A 35 3.99 13.66 1.39
CA GLN A 35 4.38 13.88 2.79
C GLN A 35 5.36 12.80 3.26
N GLY A 36 5.07 11.52 3.04
CA GLY A 36 5.98 10.44 3.39
C GLY A 36 7.36 10.57 2.74
N LEU A 37 7.43 10.97 1.48
CA LEU A 37 8.70 11.27 0.79
C LEU A 37 9.46 12.42 1.44
N LEU A 38 8.74 13.51 1.73
CA LEU A 38 9.33 14.74 2.23
C LEU A 38 9.82 14.59 3.67
N GLU A 39 8.96 14.06 4.56
CA GLU A 39 9.21 13.95 5.99
C GLU A 39 10.24 12.85 6.33
N SER A 40 10.25 11.76 5.57
CA SER A 40 11.15 10.63 5.84
C SER A 40 12.43 10.64 4.98
N GLY A 41 12.60 11.60 4.08
CA GLY A 41 13.69 11.54 3.10
C GLY A 41 13.63 10.25 2.27
N ALA A 42 12.45 9.90 1.75
CA ALA A 42 12.18 8.64 1.06
C ALA A 42 12.46 7.38 1.93
N GLY A 43 12.09 7.43 3.20
CA GLY A 43 12.29 6.33 4.15
C GLY A 43 13.70 6.23 4.74
N ASN A 44 14.56 7.22 4.47
CA ASN A 44 15.96 7.19 4.91
C ASN A 44 16.21 7.90 6.24
N SER A 45 15.25 8.65 6.78
CA SER A 45 15.39 9.30 8.08
C SER A 45 15.56 8.29 9.22
N SER A 46 16.18 8.74 10.32
CA SER A 46 16.32 7.92 11.55
C SER A 46 14.97 7.47 12.08
N LEU A 47 13.99 8.38 12.09
CA LEU A 47 12.61 8.07 12.53
C LEU A 47 11.95 6.98 11.69
N ALA A 48 12.12 7.02 10.37
CA ALA A 48 11.58 6.00 9.48
C ALA A 48 12.28 4.65 9.66
N LYS A 49 13.62 4.64 9.78
CA LYS A 49 14.41 3.39 9.89
C LYS A 49 14.28 2.70 11.23
N LYS A 50 14.28 3.46 12.32
CA LYS A 50 14.31 2.91 13.70
C LYS A 50 12.91 2.79 14.30
N GLY A 51 11.99 3.69 13.94
CA GLY A 51 10.66 3.77 14.53
C GLY A 51 9.52 3.56 13.52
N ASN A 52 9.80 3.19 12.27
CA ASN A 52 8.80 3.15 11.18
C ASN A 52 7.96 4.43 11.06
N ASN A 53 8.43 5.57 11.59
CA ASN A 53 7.70 6.82 11.57
C ASN A 53 8.04 7.62 10.30
N HIS A 54 7.20 7.46 9.28
CA HIS A 54 7.40 8.05 7.96
C HIS A 54 6.93 9.51 7.85
N PHE A 55 6.25 10.03 8.88
CA PHE A 55 5.61 11.35 8.83
C PHE A 55 6.06 12.28 9.95
N GLY A 56 7.03 11.87 10.78
CA GLY A 56 7.53 12.68 11.87
C GLY A 56 6.46 13.01 12.92
N ILE A 57 5.50 12.11 13.16
CA ILE A 57 4.43 12.37 14.13
C ILE A 57 4.97 12.31 15.55
N LYS A 58 4.84 13.44 16.27
CA LYS A 58 5.23 13.58 17.68
C LYS A 58 4.25 12.87 18.61
N CYS A 59 4.64 12.60 19.85
CA CYS A 59 3.86 11.77 20.77
C CYS A 59 2.45 12.30 21.07
N HIS A 60 2.28 13.56 21.43
CA HIS A 60 0.96 14.18 21.67
C HIS A 60 -0.04 13.28 22.42
N GLY A 61 0.34 12.74 23.58
CA GLY A 61 -0.51 11.81 24.36
C GLY A 61 -0.57 10.38 23.81
N TRP A 62 0.36 10.01 22.96
CA TRP A 62 0.53 8.65 22.45
C TRP A 62 0.87 7.68 23.57
N THR A 63 0.18 6.51 23.62
CA THR A 63 0.38 5.45 24.63
C THR A 63 1.15 4.24 24.09
N GLY A 64 1.47 4.24 22.79
CA GLY A 64 2.24 3.18 22.14
C GLY A 64 3.75 3.35 22.31
N ALA A 65 4.54 2.58 21.57
CA ALA A 65 5.99 2.69 21.54
C ALA A 65 6.45 4.06 21.06
N THR A 66 7.58 4.54 21.59
CA THR A 66 8.14 5.86 21.31
C THR A 66 9.61 5.78 20.93
N ILE A 67 10.07 6.79 20.22
CA ILE A 67 11.48 7.02 19.91
C ILE A 67 11.80 8.51 20.17
N HIS A 68 12.97 8.79 20.69
CA HIS A 68 13.39 10.15 20.97
C HIS A 68 14.51 10.57 20.03
N GLN A 69 14.42 11.80 19.54
CA GLN A 69 15.39 12.39 18.62
C GLN A 69 15.39 13.91 18.78
N ASP A 70 16.52 14.54 18.53
CA ASP A 70 16.61 16.00 18.45
C ASP A 70 15.93 16.47 17.16
N ASP A 71 15.02 17.46 17.28
CA ASP A 71 14.33 18.13 16.19
C ASP A 71 14.19 19.62 16.53
N ASP A 72 12.98 20.17 16.61
CA ASP A 72 12.76 21.55 17.07
C ASP A 72 13.24 21.76 18.53
N MET A 73 13.16 20.69 19.32
CA MET A 73 13.66 20.63 20.70
C MET A 73 14.61 19.44 20.87
N ARG A 74 15.48 19.54 21.89
CA ARG A 74 16.36 18.43 22.25
C ARG A 74 15.57 17.28 22.85
N ASN A 75 15.89 16.04 22.44
CA ASN A 75 15.28 14.80 22.95
C ASN A 75 13.75 14.75 22.79
N GLU A 76 13.24 15.20 21.65
CA GLU A 76 11.82 15.27 21.41
C GLU A 76 11.19 13.88 21.17
N CYS A 77 9.97 13.68 21.69
CA CYS A 77 9.29 12.41 21.63
C CYS A 77 8.50 12.23 20.33
N PHE A 78 8.78 11.15 19.61
CA PHE A 78 8.06 10.73 18.41
C PHE A 78 7.41 9.37 18.58
N ARG A 79 6.28 9.15 17.91
CA ARG A 79 5.63 7.84 17.86
C ARG A 79 6.52 6.83 17.14
N ALA A 80 6.54 5.60 17.64
CA ALA A 80 7.16 4.47 16.95
C ALA A 80 6.10 3.42 16.63
N TYR A 81 6.25 2.77 15.50
CA TYR A 81 5.27 1.82 14.95
C TYR A 81 5.91 0.47 14.68
N SER A 82 5.09 -0.59 14.70
CA SER A 82 5.55 -1.94 14.38
C SER A 82 5.80 -2.13 12.88
N SER A 83 5.18 -1.31 12.05
CA SER A 83 5.33 -1.35 10.59
C SER A 83 5.14 0.02 9.94
N ALA A 84 5.59 0.16 8.68
CA ALA A 84 5.27 1.32 7.86
C ALA A 84 3.75 1.47 7.66
N PHE A 85 3.01 0.35 7.55
CA PHE A 85 1.56 0.37 7.45
C PHE A 85 0.91 1.11 8.62
N ASP A 86 1.32 0.81 9.85
CA ASP A 86 0.77 1.47 11.05
C ASP A 86 1.06 2.96 11.07
N SER A 87 2.23 3.37 10.57
CA SER A 87 2.59 4.78 10.41
C SER A 87 1.67 5.51 9.41
N PHE A 88 1.39 4.89 8.27
CA PHE A 88 0.49 5.44 7.26
C PHE A 88 -0.96 5.50 7.75
N GLU A 89 -1.40 4.48 8.46
CA GLU A 89 -2.72 4.42 9.10
C GLU A 89 -2.88 5.53 10.14
N ASP A 90 -1.91 5.67 11.04
CA ASP A 90 -1.94 6.67 12.10
C ASP A 90 -1.87 8.10 11.54
N HIS A 91 -1.04 8.34 10.51
CA HIS A 91 -1.00 9.60 9.79
C HIS A 91 -2.38 9.99 9.20
N SER A 92 -3.01 9.06 8.52
CA SER A 92 -4.32 9.30 7.92
C SER A 92 -5.40 9.56 8.98
N ARG A 93 -5.37 8.78 10.06
CA ARG A 93 -6.25 8.98 11.21
C ARG A 93 -5.99 10.32 11.90
N PHE A 94 -4.73 10.69 12.10
CA PHE A 94 -4.32 11.98 12.68
C PHE A 94 -4.90 13.18 11.91
N LEU A 95 -4.85 13.13 10.58
CA LEU A 95 -5.48 14.16 9.74
C LEU A 95 -7.02 14.12 9.83
N ALA A 96 -7.61 12.92 9.75
CA ALA A 96 -9.05 12.75 9.73
C ALA A 96 -9.73 13.12 11.06
N THR A 97 -9.06 12.98 12.19
CA THR A 97 -9.61 13.28 13.53
C THR A 97 -9.17 14.65 14.06
N GLY A 98 -8.12 15.24 13.51
CA GLY A 98 -7.58 16.51 13.96
C GLY A 98 -8.50 17.69 13.61
N LYS A 99 -9.03 18.40 14.62
CA LYS A 99 -9.98 19.53 14.43
C LYS A 99 -9.48 20.56 13.43
N ARG A 100 -8.20 20.92 13.47
CA ARG A 100 -7.60 21.91 12.57
C ARG A 100 -7.56 21.50 11.09
N TYR A 101 -7.71 20.20 10.79
CA TYR A 101 -7.68 19.66 9.42
C TYR A 101 -9.08 19.41 8.84
N GLN A 102 -10.16 19.60 9.61
CA GLN A 102 -11.51 19.24 9.17
C GLN A 102 -11.97 19.98 7.90
N SER A 103 -11.51 21.20 7.68
CA SER A 103 -11.82 21.95 6.46
C SER A 103 -11.30 21.29 5.19
N LEU A 104 -10.20 20.49 5.27
CA LEU A 104 -9.62 19.78 4.14
C LEU A 104 -10.57 18.72 3.57
N PHE A 105 -11.36 18.09 4.43
CA PHE A 105 -12.30 17.04 4.05
C PHE A 105 -13.53 17.53 3.28
N LYS A 106 -13.67 18.85 3.12
CA LYS A 106 -14.64 19.48 2.21
C LYS A 106 -14.12 19.53 0.76
N LEU A 107 -12.81 19.40 0.57
CA LEU A 107 -12.17 19.37 -0.74
C LEU A 107 -12.39 18.00 -1.42
N LYS A 108 -12.36 17.99 -2.76
CA LYS A 108 -12.31 16.73 -3.50
C LYS A 108 -10.98 16.02 -3.21
N VAL A 109 -11.02 14.70 -3.10
CA VAL A 109 -9.80 13.88 -2.92
C VAL A 109 -8.80 14.11 -4.06
N THR A 110 -9.28 14.44 -5.26
CA THR A 110 -8.44 14.75 -6.43
C THR A 110 -7.88 16.18 -6.46
N ASP A 111 -8.27 17.03 -5.50
CA ASP A 111 -7.74 18.40 -5.39
C ASP A 111 -6.49 18.46 -4.51
N TYR A 112 -5.43 17.79 -4.95
CA TYR A 112 -4.16 17.76 -4.21
C TYR A 112 -3.55 19.15 -3.97
N LYS A 113 -3.81 20.14 -4.84
CA LYS A 113 -3.31 21.50 -4.67
C LYS A 113 -4.03 22.19 -3.50
N GLY A 114 -5.34 22.09 -3.44
CA GLY A 114 -6.13 22.56 -2.31
C GLY A 114 -5.72 21.90 -1.00
N TRP A 115 -5.51 20.57 -1.02
CA TRP A 115 -5.04 19.82 0.12
C TRP A 115 -3.65 20.28 0.60
N ALA A 116 -2.67 20.44 -0.29
CA ALA A 116 -1.33 20.89 0.07
C ALA A 116 -1.32 22.28 0.72
N ARG A 117 -2.05 23.22 0.13
CA ARG A 117 -2.20 24.59 0.69
C ARG A 117 -2.95 24.59 2.02
N GLY A 118 -4.01 23.81 2.11
CA GLY A 118 -4.80 23.66 3.33
C GLY A 118 -4.03 23.03 4.48
N LEU A 119 -3.17 22.04 4.23
CA LEU A 119 -2.26 21.46 5.23
C LEU A 119 -1.30 22.53 5.77
N LYS A 120 -0.72 23.36 4.89
CA LYS A 120 0.14 24.47 5.30
C LYS A 120 -0.64 25.49 6.13
N ALA A 121 -1.83 25.89 5.68
CA ALA A 121 -2.69 26.84 6.41
C ALA A 121 -3.13 26.31 7.77
N ALA A 122 -3.37 25.00 7.89
CA ALA A 122 -3.69 24.32 9.15
C ALA A 122 -2.49 24.12 10.08
N GLY A 123 -1.29 24.56 9.68
CA GLY A 123 -0.08 24.46 10.49
C GLY A 123 0.48 23.05 10.61
N TYR A 124 0.38 22.23 9.54
CA TYR A 124 1.04 20.92 9.53
C TYR A 124 2.56 21.05 9.58
N ALA A 125 3.11 22.03 8.89
CA ALA A 125 4.53 22.36 8.89
C ALA A 125 4.78 23.87 8.96
N THR A 126 5.90 24.26 9.55
CA THR A 126 6.30 25.67 9.72
C THR A 126 6.87 26.28 8.44
N SER A 127 7.54 25.48 7.59
CA SER A 127 8.20 25.95 6.36
C SER A 127 7.22 26.72 5.44
N PRO A 128 7.57 27.94 4.99
CA PRO A 128 6.73 28.72 4.10
C PRO A 128 6.51 28.06 2.73
N THR A 129 7.45 27.25 2.28
CA THR A 129 7.40 26.57 0.96
C THR A 129 6.81 25.16 1.02
N TYR A 130 6.25 24.74 2.15
CA TYR A 130 5.76 23.38 2.35
C TYR A 130 4.75 22.95 1.30
N ALA A 131 3.74 23.75 1.06
CA ALA A 131 2.68 23.44 0.09
C ALA A 131 3.24 23.28 -1.33
N GLU A 132 4.14 24.17 -1.76
CA GLU A 132 4.75 24.11 -3.09
C GLU A 132 5.66 22.89 -3.23
N ARG A 133 6.41 22.54 -2.21
CA ARG A 133 7.23 21.30 -2.22
C ARG A 133 6.38 20.05 -2.38
N LEU A 134 5.22 19.96 -1.72
CA LEU A 134 4.29 18.85 -1.91
C LEU A 134 3.74 18.83 -3.35
N ILE A 135 3.33 19.98 -3.87
CA ILE A 135 2.79 20.10 -5.23
C ILE A 135 3.85 19.68 -6.26
N ASP A 136 5.09 20.14 -6.11
CA ASP A 136 6.20 19.79 -6.99
C ASP A 136 6.45 18.27 -7.00
N ILE A 137 6.49 17.63 -5.83
CA ILE A 137 6.64 16.17 -5.72
C ILE A 137 5.49 15.47 -6.44
N ILE A 138 4.26 15.88 -6.17
CA ILE A 138 3.06 15.25 -6.75
C ILE A 138 3.07 15.38 -8.28
N GLN A 139 3.47 16.51 -8.82
CA GLN A 139 3.54 16.75 -10.27
C GLN A 139 4.71 15.99 -10.92
N LEU A 140 5.91 16.06 -10.33
CA LEU A 140 7.11 15.42 -10.86
C LEU A 140 6.96 13.90 -10.98
N TYR A 141 6.38 13.26 -9.96
CA TYR A 141 6.17 11.81 -9.93
C TYR A 141 4.76 11.39 -10.37
N LYS A 142 3.92 12.34 -10.81
CA LYS A 142 2.54 12.13 -11.28
C LYS A 142 1.68 11.38 -10.24
N LEU A 143 1.88 11.68 -8.94
CA LEU A 143 1.19 10.98 -7.86
C LEU A 143 -0.33 11.18 -7.88
N TYR A 144 -0.83 12.28 -8.45
CA TYR A 144 -2.26 12.57 -8.63
C TYR A 144 -3.02 11.47 -9.39
N GLN A 145 -2.32 10.59 -10.12
CA GLN A 145 -2.96 9.45 -10.77
C GLN A 145 -3.55 8.45 -9.77
N TYR A 146 -2.97 8.34 -8.58
CA TYR A 146 -3.43 7.44 -7.53
C TYR A 146 -4.69 7.94 -6.83
N ASP A 147 -5.00 9.23 -6.87
CA ASP A 147 -6.21 9.82 -6.27
C ASP A 147 -7.49 9.45 -7.04
N ARG A 148 -7.35 8.88 -8.22
CA ARG A 148 -8.46 8.48 -9.11
C ARG A 148 -8.84 7.01 -9.00
N GLU A 149 -8.20 6.25 -8.13
CA GLU A 149 -8.47 4.81 -7.94
C GLU A 149 -9.79 4.60 -7.17
N LYS A 150 -10.90 4.66 -7.93
CA LYS A 150 -12.27 4.49 -7.39
C LYS A 150 -12.73 3.03 -7.34
N SER A 151 -12.07 2.14 -8.05
CA SER A 151 -12.51 0.76 -8.25
C SER A 151 -12.44 -0.13 -7.00
N PHE A 152 -11.82 0.38 -5.94
CA PHE A 152 -11.65 -0.33 -4.67
C PHE A 152 -12.64 0.10 -3.58
N ASP A 153 -13.31 1.25 -3.73
CA ASP A 153 -14.16 1.84 -2.69
C ASP A 153 -15.23 0.88 -2.16
N LYS A 154 -15.98 0.22 -3.07
CA LYS A 154 -17.09 -0.65 -2.66
C LYS A 154 -16.62 -1.84 -1.82
N PHE A 155 -15.54 -2.50 -2.25
CA PHE A 155 -15.00 -3.65 -1.52
C PHE A 155 -14.49 -3.25 -0.14
N MET A 156 -13.69 -2.17 -0.06
CA MET A 156 -13.14 -1.68 1.21
C MET A 156 -14.23 -1.18 2.16
N ILE A 157 -15.25 -0.47 1.64
CA ILE A 157 -16.39 -0.05 2.45
C ILE A 157 -17.15 -1.25 3.03
N GLU A 158 -17.32 -2.32 2.26
CA GLU A 158 -18.02 -3.53 2.69
C GLU A 158 -17.22 -4.34 3.71
N HIS A 159 -15.89 -4.40 3.57
CA HIS A 159 -15.06 -5.37 4.31
C HIS A 159 -14.11 -4.74 5.34
N SER A 160 -13.78 -3.44 5.26
CA SER A 160 -12.89 -2.78 6.23
C SER A 160 -13.56 -2.39 7.55
N LYS A 161 -14.87 -2.52 7.65
CA LYS A 161 -15.66 -2.16 8.85
C LYS A 161 -15.73 -3.29 9.88
N SER A 162 -15.14 -4.44 9.60
CA SER A 162 -15.15 -5.55 10.55
C SER A 162 -14.31 -5.20 11.77
N PRO A 163 -14.87 -5.19 12.99
CA PRO A 163 -14.09 -4.99 14.22
C PRO A 163 -13.12 -6.15 14.49
N LYS A 164 -13.19 -7.22 13.70
CA LYS A 164 -12.34 -8.41 13.77
C LYS A 164 -11.22 -8.43 12.72
N LEU A 165 -10.99 -7.33 12.00
CA LEU A 165 -9.98 -7.31 10.95
C LEU A 165 -8.58 -7.40 11.55
N LEU A 166 -7.98 -8.58 11.50
CA LEU A 166 -6.63 -8.86 11.98
C LEU A 166 -5.58 -8.69 10.86
N HIS A 167 -5.99 -8.93 9.59
CA HIS A 167 -5.10 -8.83 8.45
C HIS A 167 -5.19 -7.46 7.79
N PRO A 168 -4.06 -6.74 7.60
CA PRO A 168 -4.06 -5.56 6.75
C PRO A 168 -4.35 -5.99 5.30
N ILE A 169 -5.45 -5.47 4.75
CA ILE A 169 -5.80 -5.67 3.34
C ILE A 169 -4.88 -4.81 2.50
N LYS A 170 -4.11 -5.43 1.61
CA LYS A 170 -3.19 -4.77 0.68
C LYS A 170 -3.79 -4.72 -0.72
N ILE A 171 -3.34 -3.74 -1.51
CA ILE A 171 -3.82 -3.51 -2.87
C ILE A 171 -2.68 -3.73 -3.86
N TYR A 172 -2.91 -4.54 -4.89
CA TYR A 172 -1.98 -4.68 -6.01
C TYR A 172 -2.72 -5.15 -7.27
N ASN A 173 -2.26 -4.70 -8.43
CA ASN A 173 -2.82 -5.07 -9.73
C ASN A 173 -4.35 -4.94 -9.79
N LYS A 174 -4.91 -3.86 -9.23
CA LYS A 174 -6.36 -3.59 -9.12
C LYS A 174 -7.12 -4.69 -8.39
N ASN A 175 -6.50 -5.32 -7.42
CA ASN A 175 -7.08 -6.37 -6.60
C ASN A 175 -6.65 -6.20 -5.15
N TYR A 176 -7.24 -6.97 -4.25
CA TYR A 176 -6.96 -7.00 -2.82
C TYR A 176 -6.30 -8.30 -2.44
N TYR A 177 -5.36 -8.25 -1.52
CA TYR A 177 -4.73 -9.42 -0.96
C TYR A 177 -4.36 -9.22 0.51
N ILE A 178 -4.16 -10.30 1.20
CA ILE A 178 -3.57 -10.37 2.54
C ILE A 178 -2.35 -11.27 2.51
N LEU A 179 -1.55 -11.20 3.57
CA LEU A 179 -0.49 -12.18 3.83
C LEU A 179 -0.99 -13.14 4.91
N VAL A 180 -0.83 -14.43 4.66
CA VAL A 180 -1.19 -15.51 5.60
C VAL A 180 -0.37 -15.39 6.89
N ARG A 181 -1.03 -15.55 8.04
CA ARG A 181 -0.41 -15.68 9.35
C ARG A 181 -0.39 -17.14 9.78
N LYS A 182 0.46 -17.45 10.73
CA LYS A 182 0.53 -18.80 11.31
C LYS A 182 -0.84 -19.26 11.82
N GLY A 183 -1.31 -20.40 11.33
CA GLY A 183 -2.59 -20.99 11.73
C GLY A 183 -3.80 -20.53 10.90
N ASP A 184 -3.62 -19.66 9.91
CA ASP A 184 -4.70 -19.27 9.02
C ASP A 184 -5.17 -20.41 8.13
N THR A 185 -6.46 -20.35 7.83
CA THR A 185 -7.15 -21.19 6.84
C THR A 185 -7.99 -20.31 5.93
N PHE A 186 -8.38 -20.81 4.76
CA PHE A 186 -9.35 -20.09 3.94
C PHE A 186 -10.64 -19.76 4.69
N LYS A 187 -11.04 -20.65 5.63
CA LYS A 187 -12.24 -20.46 6.46
C LYS A 187 -12.05 -19.29 7.43
N SER A 188 -10.96 -19.26 8.20
CA SER A 188 -10.70 -18.17 9.17
C SER A 188 -10.57 -16.82 8.46
N ILE A 189 -9.84 -16.77 7.34
CA ILE A 189 -9.70 -15.58 6.50
C ILE A 189 -11.07 -15.13 5.96
N GLY A 190 -11.90 -16.08 5.48
CA GLY A 190 -13.23 -15.78 4.96
C GLY A 190 -14.16 -15.19 6.01
N GLU A 191 -14.13 -15.71 7.24
CA GLU A 191 -14.91 -15.21 8.37
C GLU A 191 -14.46 -13.81 8.80
N GLU A 192 -13.15 -13.57 8.83
CA GLU A 192 -12.59 -12.28 9.18
C GLU A 192 -12.93 -11.19 8.16
N ILE A 193 -12.72 -11.48 6.88
CA ILE A 193 -12.91 -10.52 5.77
C ILE A 193 -14.40 -10.38 5.40
N GLY A 194 -15.25 -11.32 5.78
CA GLY A 194 -16.66 -11.34 5.35
C GLY A 194 -16.85 -11.80 3.90
N VAL A 195 -15.91 -12.59 3.37
CA VAL A 195 -15.98 -13.17 2.02
C VAL A 195 -16.04 -14.68 2.12
N SER A 196 -16.92 -15.32 1.33
CA SER A 196 -16.99 -16.79 1.32
C SER A 196 -15.62 -17.43 1.08
N TYR A 197 -15.17 -18.25 2.01
CA TYR A 197 -13.89 -18.96 1.93
C TYR A 197 -13.74 -19.83 0.66
N LYS A 198 -14.85 -20.44 0.19
CA LYS A 198 -14.89 -21.18 -1.08
C LYS A 198 -14.58 -20.28 -2.28
N LYS A 199 -15.07 -19.02 -2.25
CA LYS A 199 -14.74 -18.03 -3.28
C LYS A 199 -13.30 -17.59 -3.20
N ILE A 200 -12.76 -17.35 -1.98
CA ILE A 200 -11.37 -16.98 -1.79
C ILE A 200 -10.45 -18.09 -2.34
N ALA A 201 -10.68 -19.35 -1.97
CA ALA A 201 -9.91 -20.49 -2.49
C ALA A 201 -9.94 -20.52 -4.04
N LYS A 202 -11.13 -20.39 -4.64
CA LYS A 202 -11.30 -20.34 -6.10
C LYS A 202 -10.57 -19.14 -6.75
N TYR A 203 -10.52 -17.98 -6.09
CA TYR A 203 -9.78 -16.80 -6.60
C TYR A 203 -8.28 -17.04 -6.62
N ASN A 204 -7.81 -17.91 -5.72
CA ASN A 204 -6.40 -18.31 -5.61
C ASN A 204 -6.08 -19.60 -6.38
N GLU A 205 -7.07 -20.17 -7.08
CA GLU A 205 -6.89 -21.43 -7.85
C GLU A 205 -6.40 -22.59 -6.96
N ARG A 206 -6.97 -22.65 -5.72
CA ARG A 206 -6.68 -23.63 -4.67
C ARG A 206 -7.96 -24.35 -4.24
N ASP A 207 -7.80 -25.53 -3.64
CA ASP A 207 -8.89 -26.15 -2.88
C ASP A 207 -9.15 -25.40 -1.57
N LYS A 208 -10.42 -25.41 -1.13
CA LYS A 208 -10.83 -24.71 0.09
C LYS A 208 -10.23 -25.27 1.38
N ASP A 209 -9.77 -26.53 1.31
CA ASP A 209 -9.21 -27.27 2.44
C ASP A 209 -7.65 -27.33 2.37
N ASP A 210 -7.04 -26.68 1.36
CA ASP A 210 -5.59 -26.56 1.26
C ASP A 210 -4.97 -25.87 2.47
N VAL A 211 -3.82 -26.39 2.92
CA VAL A 211 -3.02 -25.77 3.98
C VAL A 211 -2.33 -24.52 3.45
N LEU A 212 -2.47 -23.41 4.17
CA LEU A 212 -1.83 -22.15 3.87
C LEU A 212 -0.49 -22.01 4.59
N THR A 213 0.49 -21.41 3.92
CA THR A 213 1.83 -21.18 4.48
C THR A 213 1.95 -19.73 4.93
N GLU A 214 2.53 -19.49 6.12
CA GLU A 214 2.77 -18.15 6.62
C GLU A 214 3.56 -17.31 5.61
N GLY A 215 3.10 -16.06 5.40
CA GLY A 215 3.66 -15.13 4.42
C GLY A 215 3.12 -15.32 2.98
N GLU A 216 2.34 -16.37 2.72
CA GLU A 216 1.71 -16.58 1.41
C GLU A 216 0.71 -15.47 1.09
N VAL A 217 0.66 -15.09 -0.18
CA VAL A 217 -0.30 -14.09 -0.70
C VAL A 217 -1.65 -14.75 -0.96
N ILE A 218 -2.71 -14.25 -0.36
CA ILE A 218 -4.10 -14.68 -0.63
C ILE A 218 -4.89 -13.53 -1.21
N TRP A 219 -5.33 -13.71 -2.45
CA TRP A 219 -6.15 -12.77 -3.19
C TRP A 219 -7.60 -12.85 -2.76
N LEU A 220 -8.18 -11.70 -2.42
CA LEU A 220 -9.56 -11.60 -1.91
C LEU A 220 -10.62 -11.46 -3.02
N LYS A 221 -10.18 -11.18 -4.24
CA LYS A 221 -11.01 -11.15 -5.46
C LYS A 221 -10.30 -11.89 -6.59
N LYS A 222 -11.05 -12.18 -7.66
CA LYS A 222 -10.53 -12.87 -8.84
C LYS A 222 -9.33 -12.12 -9.43
N LYS A 223 -8.21 -12.81 -9.59
CA LYS A 223 -6.97 -12.26 -10.16
C LYS A 223 -7.17 -11.72 -11.59
N GLN A 224 -6.33 -10.80 -12.00
CA GLN A 224 -6.37 -10.19 -13.34
C GLN A 224 -5.88 -11.16 -14.42
N LYS A 225 -6.17 -10.85 -15.68
CA LYS A 225 -5.61 -11.62 -16.82
C LYS A 225 -4.16 -11.25 -17.13
N LYS A 226 -3.71 -10.06 -16.69
CA LYS A 226 -2.38 -9.49 -16.97
C LYS A 226 -1.84 -8.83 -15.69
N ALA A 227 -0.54 -8.72 -15.56
CA ALA A 227 0.11 -7.97 -14.49
C ALA A 227 -0.21 -6.46 -14.56
N ALA A 228 0.18 -5.71 -13.54
CA ALA A 228 0.04 -4.27 -13.50
C ALA A 228 0.73 -3.58 -14.70
N LYS A 229 0.28 -2.37 -15.04
CA LYS A 229 0.74 -1.66 -16.26
C LYS A 229 2.25 -1.43 -16.29
N GLU A 230 2.90 -1.34 -15.14
CA GLU A 230 4.34 -1.18 -14.97
C GLU A 230 5.18 -2.32 -15.56
N TYR A 231 4.54 -3.48 -15.79
CA TYR A 231 5.18 -4.67 -16.42
C TYR A 231 4.90 -4.78 -17.92
N LYS A 232 4.45 -3.70 -18.58
CA LYS A 232 4.09 -3.76 -20.00
C LYS A 232 5.22 -4.27 -20.88
N ASP A 233 6.42 -3.79 -20.67
CA ASP A 233 7.60 -4.12 -21.48
C ASP A 233 8.69 -4.82 -20.63
N ARG A 234 8.27 -5.45 -19.51
CA ARG A 234 9.16 -6.17 -18.60
C ARG A 234 8.79 -7.63 -18.56
N LYS A 235 9.80 -8.47 -18.71
CA LYS A 235 9.68 -9.92 -18.54
C LYS A 235 10.03 -10.32 -17.12
N HIS A 236 9.52 -11.44 -16.68
CA HIS A 236 9.98 -12.12 -15.48
C HIS A 236 10.97 -13.19 -15.89
N TYR A 237 12.15 -13.20 -15.28
CA TYR A 237 13.14 -14.25 -15.42
C TYR A 237 12.97 -15.21 -14.26
N VAL A 238 12.69 -16.49 -14.58
CA VAL A 238 12.42 -17.52 -13.59
C VAL A 238 13.64 -17.80 -12.72
N ARG A 239 13.43 -17.82 -11.42
CA ARG A 239 14.47 -18.08 -10.43
C ARG A 239 14.30 -19.48 -9.83
N ARG A 240 15.35 -19.97 -9.21
CA ARG A 240 15.33 -21.27 -8.52
C ARG A 240 14.21 -21.31 -7.47
N GLY A 241 13.39 -22.36 -7.52
CA GLY A 241 12.27 -22.57 -6.60
C GLY A 241 10.98 -21.86 -6.97
N GLU A 242 10.93 -21.07 -8.05
CA GLU A 242 9.69 -20.48 -8.54
C GLU A 242 8.91 -21.47 -9.42
N SER A 243 7.60 -21.52 -9.26
CA SER A 243 6.66 -22.23 -10.14
C SER A 243 5.77 -21.24 -10.87
N MET A 244 5.12 -21.68 -11.95
CA MET A 244 4.12 -20.87 -12.66
C MET A 244 3.02 -20.36 -11.72
N TYR A 245 2.60 -21.19 -10.76
CA TYR A 245 1.64 -20.80 -9.73
C TYR A 245 2.19 -19.69 -8.84
N PHE A 246 3.40 -19.86 -8.31
CA PHE A 246 4.05 -18.84 -7.48
C PHE A 246 4.18 -17.49 -8.20
N ILE A 247 4.61 -17.50 -9.46
CA ILE A 247 4.75 -16.31 -10.29
C ILE A 247 3.37 -15.68 -10.55
N ALA A 248 2.35 -16.48 -10.85
CA ALA A 248 0.98 -16.00 -11.02
C ALA A 248 0.44 -15.33 -9.74
N GLN A 249 0.70 -15.93 -8.56
CA GLN A 249 0.33 -15.35 -7.27
C GLN A 249 1.04 -14.02 -7.03
N LYS A 250 2.36 -13.98 -7.22
CA LYS A 250 3.20 -12.79 -7.04
C LYS A 250 2.72 -11.58 -7.83
N TYR A 251 2.28 -11.78 -9.06
CA TYR A 251 1.83 -10.70 -9.96
C TYR A 251 0.32 -10.52 -10.03
N GLY A 252 -0.44 -11.25 -9.25
CA GLY A 252 -1.91 -11.19 -9.24
C GLY A 252 -2.53 -11.55 -10.59
N ILE A 253 -1.96 -12.52 -11.29
CA ILE A 253 -2.39 -12.99 -12.60
C ILE A 253 -3.07 -14.36 -12.44
N ARG A 254 -4.12 -14.63 -13.21
CA ARG A 254 -4.70 -15.98 -13.28
C ARG A 254 -3.68 -16.94 -13.90
N LEU A 255 -3.47 -18.09 -13.27
CA LEU A 255 -2.51 -19.09 -13.73
C LEU A 255 -2.73 -19.47 -15.22
N LYS A 256 -3.98 -19.77 -15.59
CA LYS A 256 -4.35 -20.05 -16.99
C LYS A 256 -3.99 -18.91 -17.96
N SER A 257 -4.09 -17.65 -17.50
CA SER A 257 -3.76 -16.48 -18.32
C SER A 257 -2.25 -16.34 -18.50
N LEU A 258 -1.46 -16.69 -17.47
CA LEU A 258 0.00 -16.66 -17.54
C LEU A 258 0.52 -17.72 -18.53
N TYR A 259 0.01 -18.95 -18.49
CA TYR A 259 0.30 -19.99 -19.47
C TYR A 259 -0.04 -19.53 -20.89
N LYS A 260 -1.29 -19.08 -21.10
CA LYS A 260 -1.75 -18.63 -22.42
C LYS A 260 -0.91 -17.50 -23.00
N MET A 261 -0.51 -16.55 -22.18
CA MET A 261 0.26 -15.37 -22.60
C MET A 261 1.67 -15.76 -23.07
N ASN A 262 2.21 -16.85 -22.55
CA ASN A 262 3.55 -17.34 -22.89
C ASN A 262 3.51 -18.51 -23.87
N HIS A 263 2.35 -18.86 -24.40
CA HIS A 263 2.18 -20.01 -25.31
C HIS A 263 2.68 -21.33 -24.73
N LEU A 264 2.55 -21.50 -23.40
CA LEU A 264 2.96 -22.68 -22.66
C LEU A 264 1.74 -23.54 -22.33
N SER A 265 1.93 -24.85 -22.33
CA SER A 265 0.95 -25.82 -21.84
C SER A 265 1.04 -25.98 -20.32
N PRO A 266 -0.02 -26.45 -19.63
CA PRO A 266 0.00 -26.64 -18.17
C PRO A 266 1.03 -27.65 -17.66
N ASP A 267 1.47 -28.55 -18.51
CA ASP A 267 2.51 -29.58 -18.26
C ASP A 267 3.93 -29.10 -18.57
N TYR A 268 4.10 -27.83 -18.99
CA TYR A 268 5.42 -27.28 -19.25
C TYR A 268 6.27 -27.23 -17.98
N GLU A 269 7.43 -27.86 -18.03
CA GLU A 269 8.43 -27.85 -16.97
C GLU A 269 9.22 -26.52 -17.00
N LEU A 270 8.92 -25.67 -16.03
CA LEU A 270 9.55 -24.35 -15.89
C LEU A 270 11.02 -24.50 -15.53
N ARG A 271 11.90 -23.78 -16.24
CA ARG A 271 13.36 -23.81 -16.02
C ARG A 271 13.87 -22.47 -15.51
N VAL A 272 14.92 -22.52 -14.69
CA VAL A 272 15.61 -21.29 -14.26
C VAL A 272 16.16 -20.56 -15.48
N GLY A 273 15.86 -19.25 -15.55
CA GLY A 273 16.23 -18.40 -16.69
C GLY A 273 15.15 -18.26 -17.75
N ASP A 274 14.07 -19.04 -17.71
CA ASP A 274 12.95 -18.87 -18.63
C ASP A 274 12.40 -17.45 -18.55
N GLU A 275 12.09 -16.86 -19.71
CA GLU A 275 11.54 -15.53 -19.84
C GLU A 275 10.02 -15.58 -19.94
N LEU A 276 9.32 -15.03 -18.97
CA LEU A 276 7.85 -14.98 -18.97
C LEU A 276 7.33 -13.56 -19.22
N ARG A 277 6.47 -13.44 -20.20
CA ARG A 277 5.64 -12.25 -20.39
C ARG A 277 4.59 -12.20 -19.28
N LEU A 278 4.41 -11.00 -18.72
CA LEU A 278 3.46 -10.78 -17.63
C LEU A 278 2.23 -9.97 -18.07
N ARG A 279 2.33 -9.34 -19.26
CA ARG A 279 1.28 -8.46 -19.77
C ARG A 279 1.20 -8.42 -21.30
#